data_1dc1e63e2751e3f954d141bf1ac8f141
#
_entry.id   1dc1e63e2751e3f954d141bf1ac8f141
#
_cell.length_a   1.000
_cell.length_b   1.000
_cell.length_c   1.000
_cell.angle_alpha   90.00
_cell.angle_beta   90.00
_cell.angle_gamma   90.00
#
_symmetry.space_group_name_H-M   'P 1'
#
loop_
_entity.id
_entity.type
_entity.pdbx_description
1 polymer ?
#
loop_
_entity_poly.entity_id
_entity_poly.type
_entity_poly.pdbx_seq_one_letter_code
_entity_poly.pdbx_strand_id
1 'polypeptide(L)'
;QWTAPIATSPHDPNVVYHGANVVFKSTDGGQTWTAISPDLTRNDPTKQKWSGGPITGDNTGVEFYATVFVIAESPVTKGLIWTGSDDGLVQVTRDGGASWQNVTAAMPGFPEWGTVSMIEPSTFDAATAYVTVDAHRLDDMHPYLYKTADYGRTWTRLDARLPKDVYLHSVREDPTKRGQLYLGTERGVTVSPDDGRTWYPLKLNLPTVAVHDLVVKDHDLVIVTHGRGLWILDDITPIRAWADSIG
;
A
#
# COMPACT_ATOMS: atom_id res chain seq x y z
N GLN A 1 5.28 -15.71 -9.75
CA GLN A 1 5.17 -14.84 -8.57
C GLN A 1 3.69 -14.70 -8.19
N TRP A 2 3.41 -14.81 -6.93
CA TRP A 2 2.07 -14.72 -6.38
C TRP A 2 1.74 -13.27 -6.07
N THR A 3 0.47 -12.86 -6.28
CA THR A 3 -0.01 -11.51 -5.96
C THR A 3 0.76 -10.36 -6.64
N ALA A 4 1.32 -10.63 -7.81
CA ALA A 4 1.97 -9.58 -8.60
C ALA A 4 0.95 -8.48 -8.98
N PRO A 5 1.24 -7.20 -8.69
CA PRO A 5 0.28 -6.12 -8.88
C PRO A 5 0.14 -5.73 -10.34
N ILE A 6 -1.07 -5.29 -10.69
CA ILE A 6 -1.34 -4.53 -11.92
C ILE A 6 -1.84 -3.15 -11.48
N ALA A 7 -1.23 -2.10 -11.99
CA ALA A 7 -1.61 -0.72 -11.71
C ALA A 7 -1.77 0.07 -13.01
N THR A 8 -2.75 0.98 -13.05
CA THR A 8 -2.95 1.90 -14.17
C THR A 8 -2.36 3.27 -13.83
N SER A 9 -1.86 3.97 -14.85
CA SER A 9 -1.39 5.34 -14.66
C SER A 9 -2.57 6.30 -14.47
N PRO A 10 -2.52 7.21 -13.51
CA PRO A 10 -3.52 8.27 -13.38
C PRO A 10 -3.41 9.35 -14.48
N HIS A 11 -2.34 9.31 -15.29
CA HIS A 11 -2.05 10.33 -16.30
C HIS A 11 -2.39 9.89 -17.75
N ASP A 12 -2.49 8.58 -17.98
CA ASP A 12 -2.75 8.03 -19.32
C ASP A 12 -3.41 6.65 -19.20
N PRO A 13 -4.65 6.47 -19.69
CA PRO A 13 -5.39 5.22 -19.56
C PRO A 13 -4.76 4.05 -20.33
N ASN A 14 -3.86 4.32 -21.29
CA ASN A 14 -3.15 3.26 -22.01
C ASN A 14 -1.87 2.79 -21.29
N VAL A 15 -1.45 3.51 -20.25
CA VAL A 15 -0.26 3.13 -19.46
C VAL A 15 -0.67 2.19 -18.33
N VAL A 16 -0.10 1.00 -18.36
CA VAL A 16 -0.29 -0.05 -17.35
C VAL A 16 1.06 -0.50 -16.84
N TYR A 17 1.14 -0.71 -15.53
CA TYR A 17 2.31 -1.26 -14.84
C TYR A 17 1.98 -2.68 -14.35
N HIS A 18 2.97 -3.55 -14.40
CA HIS A 18 2.90 -4.90 -13.83
C HIS A 18 4.16 -5.21 -13.03
N GLY A 19 3.98 -5.78 -11.83
CA GLY A 19 5.07 -6.17 -10.94
C GLY A 19 5.51 -7.62 -11.18
N ALA A 20 6.79 -7.84 -11.04
CA ALA A 20 7.42 -9.12 -10.80
C ALA A 20 8.46 -8.87 -9.69
N ASN A 21 9.71 -9.31 -9.82
CA ASN A 21 10.82 -8.73 -9.05
C ASN A 21 11.31 -7.41 -9.66
N VAL A 22 10.87 -7.12 -10.88
CA VAL A 22 11.04 -5.86 -11.61
C VAL A 22 9.69 -5.25 -11.93
N VAL A 23 9.65 -3.98 -12.33
CA VAL A 23 8.45 -3.33 -12.84
C VAL A 23 8.47 -3.32 -14.35
N PHE A 24 7.39 -3.81 -14.95
CA PHE A 24 7.10 -3.70 -16.36
C PHE A 24 6.12 -2.58 -16.62
N LYS A 25 6.28 -1.88 -17.73
CA LYS A 25 5.39 -0.82 -18.21
C LYS A 25 4.91 -1.14 -19.61
N SER A 26 3.62 -0.99 -19.84
CA SER A 26 3.00 -0.94 -21.15
C SER A 26 2.52 0.48 -21.44
N THR A 27 2.53 0.89 -22.70
CA THR A 27 1.97 2.17 -23.18
C THR A 27 0.89 1.98 -24.23
N ASP A 28 0.44 0.74 -24.43
CA ASP A 28 -0.52 0.33 -25.45
C ASP A 28 -1.64 -0.58 -24.87
N GLY A 29 -2.00 -0.36 -23.62
CA GLY A 29 -3.07 -1.10 -22.94
C GLY A 29 -2.71 -2.56 -22.63
N GLY A 30 -1.42 -2.87 -22.48
CA GLY A 30 -0.96 -4.20 -22.08
C GLY A 30 -0.57 -5.11 -23.27
N GLN A 31 -0.50 -4.59 -24.48
CA GLN A 31 -0.11 -5.40 -25.65
C GLN A 31 1.40 -5.65 -25.70
N THR A 32 2.20 -4.64 -25.38
CA THR A 32 3.66 -4.77 -25.27
C THR A 32 4.17 -4.28 -23.93
N TRP A 33 5.29 -4.85 -23.46
CA TRP A 33 5.84 -4.58 -22.13
C TRP A 33 7.34 -4.31 -22.19
N THR A 34 7.76 -3.31 -21.43
CA THR A 34 9.19 -2.97 -21.26
C THR A 34 9.51 -2.95 -19.77
N ALA A 35 10.60 -3.58 -19.37
CA ALA A 35 11.11 -3.46 -18.01
C ALA A 35 11.66 -2.04 -17.78
N ILE A 36 11.18 -1.38 -16.71
CA ILE A 36 11.58 -0.01 -16.36
C ILE A 36 12.32 0.05 -15.02
N SER A 37 12.71 -1.08 -14.47
CA SER A 37 13.47 -1.13 -13.21
C SER A 37 14.52 -2.23 -13.24
N PRO A 38 15.57 -2.14 -12.40
CA PRO A 38 16.33 -3.31 -11.96
C PRO A 38 15.45 -4.20 -11.07
N ASP A 39 16.04 -5.25 -10.47
CA ASP A 39 15.41 -5.99 -9.38
C ASP A 39 15.19 -5.05 -8.18
N LEU A 40 13.93 -4.89 -7.76
CA LEU A 40 13.51 -4.00 -6.66
C LEU A 40 13.25 -4.74 -5.35
N THR A 41 13.61 -6.02 -5.29
CA THR A 41 13.43 -6.89 -4.15
C THR A 41 14.77 -7.21 -3.47
N ARG A 42 14.74 -7.89 -2.33
CA ARG A 42 15.99 -8.40 -1.71
C ARG A 42 16.58 -9.55 -2.50
N ASN A 43 15.75 -10.30 -3.22
CA ASN A 43 16.10 -11.47 -4.02
C ASN A 43 17.01 -12.46 -3.27
N ASP A 44 16.70 -12.71 -1.99
CA ASP A 44 17.47 -13.60 -1.13
C ASP A 44 17.19 -15.08 -1.48
N PRO A 45 18.15 -15.81 -2.06
CA PRO A 45 17.94 -17.21 -2.47
C PRO A 45 17.65 -18.14 -1.29
N THR A 46 17.98 -17.74 -0.06
CA THR A 46 17.68 -18.55 1.12
C THR A 46 16.20 -18.55 1.47
N LYS A 47 15.46 -17.54 1.00
CA LYS A 47 14.01 -17.36 1.18
C LYS A 47 13.20 -17.83 -0.03
N GLN A 48 13.86 -18.34 -1.07
CA GLN A 48 13.26 -18.84 -2.31
C GLN A 48 13.38 -20.37 -2.41
N LYS A 49 13.43 -21.04 -1.29
CA LYS A 49 13.53 -22.50 -1.22
C LYS A 49 12.14 -23.14 -1.33
N TRP A 50 12.15 -24.38 -1.73
CA TRP A 50 10.99 -25.26 -1.75
C TRP A 50 10.22 -25.23 -0.43
N SER A 51 8.92 -25.00 -0.47
CA SER A 51 8.00 -25.02 0.67
C SER A 51 7.27 -26.38 0.79
N GLY A 52 6.38 -26.53 1.75
CA GLY A 52 5.55 -27.74 1.94
C GLY A 52 6.14 -28.83 2.82
N GLY A 53 7.38 -28.68 3.27
CA GLY A 53 8.05 -29.60 4.22
C GLY A 53 8.38 -30.99 3.65
N PRO A 54 8.75 -31.96 4.52
CA PRO A 54 9.34 -33.22 4.08
C PRO A 54 8.34 -34.24 3.51
N ILE A 55 7.04 -34.07 3.79
CA ILE A 55 6.02 -35.08 3.37
C ILE A 55 5.46 -34.71 2.00
N THR A 56 5.14 -33.42 1.80
CA THR A 56 4.61 -32.92 0.53
C THR A 56 5.32 -31.64 0.18
N GLY A 57 6.31 -31.73 -0.70
CA GLY A 57 7.02 -30.55 -1.19
C GLY A 57 6.12 -29.75 -2.11
N ASP A 58 6.08 -28.42 -1.95
CA ASP A 58 5.44 -27.49 -2.86
C ASP A 58 6.48 -26.68 -3.61
N ASN A 59 6.49 -26.80 -4.92
CA ASN A 59 7.41 -26.11 -5.83
C ASN A 59 6.64 -25.27 -6.85
N THR A 60 5.51 -24.74 -6.48
CA THR A 60 4.69 -23.94 -7.39
C THR A 60 5.31 -22.56 -7.69
N GLY A 61 6.34 -22.16 -6.97
CA GLY A 61 7.01 -20.86 -7.14
C GLY A 61 6.15 -19.66 -6.73
N VAL A 62 5.04 -19.93 -6.05
CA VAL A 62 4.01 -18.94 -5.68
C VAL A 62 4.12 -18.47 -4.23
N GLU A 63 4.89 -19.19 -3.41
CA GLU A 63 5.03 -18.92 -1.97
C GLU A 63 6.43 -18.43 -1.60
N PHE A 64 7.13 -17.86 -2.56
CA PHE A 64 8.46 -17.30 -2.38
C PHE A 64 8.41 -15.80 -2.25
N TYR A 65 9.29 -15.25 -1.44
CA TYR A 65 9.64 -13.84 -1.45
C TYR A 65 10.20 -13.40 -2.82
N ALA A 66 10.44 -12.12 -2.95
CA ALA A 66 10.99 -11.43 -4.09
C ALA A 66 9.93 -11.08 -5.15
N THR A 67 8.83 -10.50 -4.69
CA THR A 67 7.80 -9.91 -5.55
C THR A 67 7.60 -8.44 -5.21
N VAL A 68 7.60 -7.57 -6.21
CA VAL A 68 7.02 -6.23 -6.08
C VAL A 68 5.53 -6.43 -5.81
N PHE A 69 5.06 -6.05 -4.64
CA PHE A 69 3.72 -6.33 -4.15
C PHE A 69 2.75 -5.17 -4.39
N VAL A 70 3.28 -3.95 -4.45
CA VAL A 70 2.52 -2.73 -4.75
C VAL A 70 3.29 -1.82 -5.70
N ILE A 71 2.57 -1.20 -6.63
CA ILE A 71 3.05 -0.16 -7.54
C ILE A 71 2.05 0.99 -7.47
N ALA A 72 2.54 2.21 -7.25
CA ALA A 72 1.70 3.39 -7.18
C ALA A 72 2.37 4.58 -7.89
N GLU A 73 1.83 5.00 -9.02
CA GLU A 73 2.26 6.26 -9.65
C GLU A 73 1.57 7.44 -8.98
N SER A 74 2.32 8.50 -8.71
CA SER A 74 1.79 9.73 -8.13
C SER A 74 0.72 10.34 -9.03
N PRO A 75 -0.46 10.70 -8.52
CA PRO A 75 -1.47 11.40 -9.31
C PRO A 75 -1.09 12.86 -9.62
N VAL A 76 -0.11 13.42 -8.89
CA VAL A 76 0.35 14.80 -9.05
C VAL A 76 1.47 14.91 -10.09
N THR A 77 2.36 13.92 -10.14
CA THR A 77 3.56 13.99 -10.99
C THR A 77 3.73 12.73 -11.80
N LYS A 78 3.61 12.84 -13.13
CA LYS A 78 3.83 11.73 -14.05
C LYS A 78 5.26 11.20 -13.94
N GLY A 79 5.40 9.87 -13.86
CA GLY A 79 6.68 9.20 -13.76
C GLY A 79 7.31 9.19 -12.37
N LEU A 80 6.66 9.76 -11.36
CA LEU A 80 6.98 9.54 -9.96
C LEU A 80 6.26 8.25 -9.53
N ILE A 81 6.99 7.15 -9.37
CA ILE A 81 6.42 5.83 -9.10
C ILE A 81 7.03 5.28 -7.82
N TRP A 82 6.18 4.81 -6.94
CA TRP A 82 6.54 4.12 -5.72
C TRP A 82 6.33 2.62 -5.88
N THR A 83 7.19 1.83 -5.27
CA THR A 83 7.01 0.38 -5.17
C THR A 83 7.28 -0.12 -3.77
N GLY A 84 6.54 -1.15 -3.39
CA GLY A 84 6.78 -1.93 -2.18
C GLY A 84 6.90 -3.40 -2.53
N SER A 85 7.78 -4.12 -1.84
CA SER A 85 7.96 -5.56 -2.05
C SER A 85 7.41 -6.38 -0.89
N ASP A 86 7.14 -7.65 -1.16
CA ASP A 86 6.72 -8.62 -0.15
C ASP A 86 7.84 -8.94 0.86
N ASP A 87 9.09 -8.75 0.47
CA ASP A 87 10.29 -8.95 1.29
C ASP A 87 10.80 -7.67 1.96
N GLY A 88 9.98 -6.62 1.98
CA GLY A 88 10.16 -5.45 2.84
C GLY A 88 11.10 -4.38 2.30
N LEU A 89 11.01 -4.05 1.02
CA LEU A 89 11.68 -2.87 0.45
C LEU A 89 10.66 -1.86 -0.07
N VAL A 90 10.90 -0.59 0.22
CA VAL A 90 10.20 0.56 -0.36
C VAL A 90 11.17 1.29 -1.28
N GLN A 91 10.79 1.45 -2.53
CA GLN A 91 11.61 2.15 -3.52
C GLN A 91 10.82 3.19 -4.29
N VAL A 92 11.51 4.20 -4.79
CA VAL A 92 10.91 5.30 -5.55
C VAL A 92 11.75 5.66 -6.76
N THR A 93 11.08 5.92 -7.88
CA THR A 93 11.66 6.61 -9.04
C THR A 93 10.96 7.94 -9.23
N ARG A 94 11.70 8.95 -9.71
CA ARG A 94 11.18 10.29 -10.00
C ARG A 94 11.33 10.66 -11.47
N ASP A 95 11.79 9.73 -12.28
CA ASP A 95 12.18 9.91 -13.68
C ASP A 95 11.61 8.82 -14.60
N GLY A 96 10.48 8.21 -14.19
CA GLY A 96 9.77 7.21 -14.98
C GLY A 96 10.45 5.85 -15.06
N GLY A 97 11.35 5.58 -14.12
CA GLY A 97 12.07 4.30 -14.01
C GLY A 97 13.53 4.35 -14.49
N ALA A 98 14.04 5.52 -14.92
CA ALA A 98 15.44 5.63 -15.35
C ALA A 98 16.41 5.44 -14.17
N SER A 99 16.00 5.86 -12.95
CA SER A 99 16.73 5.59 -11.72
C SER A 99 15.78 5.24 -10.59
N TRP A 100 16.23 4.39 -9.65
CA TRP A 100 15.47 3.96 -8.49
C TRP A 100 16.25 4.18 -7.19
N GLN A 101 15.56 4.63 -6.15
CA GLN A 101 16.14 4.85 -4.84
C GLN A 101 15.42 3.97 -3.80
N ASN A 102 16.19 3.15 -3.09
CA ASN A 102 15.69 2.43 -1.92
C ASN A 102 15.64 3.40 -0.72
N VAL A 103 14.44 3.58 -0.17
CA VAL A 103 14.18 4.52 0.94
C VAL A 103 13.82 3.80 2.25
N THR A 104 13.85 2.49 2.28
CA THR A 104 13.46 1.65 3.42
C THR A 104 14.31 1.94 4.67
N ALA A 105 15.61 2.14 4.50
CA ALA A 105 16.53 2.35 5.62
C ALA A 105 16.23 3.62 6.44
N ALA A 106 15.48 4.58 5.86
CA ALA A 106 15.06 5.79 6.55
C ALA A 106 13.76 5.61 7.37
N MET A 107 13.10 4.44 7.28
CA MET A 107 11.82 4.17 7.95
C MET A 107 12.07 3.69 9.40
N PRO A 108 11.65 4.45 10.44
CA PRO A 108 11.96 4.12 11.82
C PRO A 108 11.21 2.87 12.28
N GLY A 109 11.94 1.88 12.80
CA GLY A 109 11.35 0.64 13.33
C GLY A 109 10.59 -0.17 12.29
N PHE A 110 11.05 -0.15 11.03
CA PHE A 110 10.49 -0.98 9.97
C PHE A 110 10.64 -2.47 10.32
N PRO A 111 9.56 -3.28 10.23
CA PRO A 111 9.64 -4.71 10.51
C PRO A 111 10.43 -5.39 9.38
N GLU A 112 11.58 -5.95 9.72
CA GLU A 112 12.40 -6.64 8.73
C GLU A 112 11.61 -7.79 8.09
N TRP A 113 11.62 -7.90 6.76
CA TRP A 113 10.82 -8.86 5.98
C TRP A 113 9.30 -8.64 6.01
N GLY A 114 8.81 -7.56 6.62
CA GLY A 114 7.39 -7.19 6.56
C GLY A 114 6.97 -6.85 5.14
N THR A 115 5.83 -7.38 4.70
CA THR A 115 5.27 -7.09 3.37
C THR A 115 4.78 -5.64 3.30
N VAL A 116 5.27 -4.87 2.35
CA VAL A 116 4.69 -3.55 2.05
C VAL A 116 3.33 -3.77 1.41
N SER A 117 2.27 -3.64 2.20
CA SER A 117 0.91 -4.02 1.78
C SER A 117 0.26 -2.97 0.89
N MET A 118 0.54 -1.68 1.12
CA MET A 118 0.04 -0.60 0.28
C MET A 118 0.94 0.64 0.34
N ILE A 119 0.97 1.37 -0.77
CA ILE A 119 1.54 2.73 -0.85
C ILE A 119 0.49 3.64 -1.47
N GLU A 120 0.20 4.74 -0.81
CA GLU A 120 -0.72 5.78 -1.26
C GLU A 120 0.03 7.09 -1.46
N PRO A 121 0.39 7.45 -2.69
CA PRO A 121 0.91 8.78 -2.99
C PRO A 121 -0.19 9.83 -2.82
N SER A 122 0.12 10.93 -2.12
CA SER A 122 -0.85 12.00 -1.90
C SER A 122 -1.32 12.65 -3.21
N THR A 123 -2.62 12.98 -3.26
CA THR A 123 -3.20 13.76 -4.37
C THR A 123 -2.93 15.25 -4.25
N PHE A 124 -2.39 15.71 -3.13
CA PHE A 124 -2.17 17.14 -2.83
C PHE A 124 -0.71 17.56 -2.93
N ASP A 125 0.22 16.63 -2.81
CA ASP A 125 1.65 16.93 -2.78
C ASP A 125 2.47 15.74 -3.30
N ALA A 126 3.22 15.94 -4.35
CA ALA A 126 4.04 14.91 -4.98
C ALA A 126 5.10 14.30 -4.06
N ALA A 127 5.60 15.07 -3.08
CA ALA A 127 6.62 14.60 -2.15
C ALA A 127 6.06 13.71 -1.02
N THR A 128 4.72 13.70 -0.87
CA THR A 128 4.03 13.00 0.21
C THR A 128 3.54 11.63 -0.25
N ALA A 129 3.78 10.61 0.59
CA ALA A 129 3.21 9.28 0.45
C ALA A 129 3.00 8.63 1.82
N TYR A 130 2.00 7.75 1.88
CA TYR A 130 1.69 6.90 3.04
C TYR A 130 1.99 5.44 2.70
N VAL A 131 2.48 4.68 3.68
CA VAL A 131 2.86 3.27 3.49
C VAL A 131 2.33 2.44 4.65
N THR A 132 1.62 1.37 4.32
CA THR A 132 1.29 0.31 5.30
C THR A 132 2.19 -0.89 5.11
N VAL A 133 2.56 -1.54 6.22
CA VAL A 133 3.34 -2.76 6.22
C VAL A 133 2.63 -3.82 7.06
N ASP A 134 2.56 -5.01 6.51
CA ASP A 134 1.98 -6.17 7.15
C ASP A 134 3.08 -7.17 7.55
N ALA A 135 3.19 -7.44 8.83
CA ALA A 135 4.16 -8.37 9.39
C ALA A 135 3.50 -9.59 10.08
N HIS A 136 2.18 -9.82 9.88
CA HIS A 136 1.47 -10.90 10.57
C HIS A 136 2.06 -12.29 10.26
N ARG A 137 2.59 -12.50 9.05
CA ARG A 137 3.27 -13.75 8.68
C ARG A 137 4.59 -13.98 9.41
N LEU A 138 5.09 -12.95 10.11
CA LEU A 138 6.26 -13.00 10.97
C LEU A 138 5.86 -13.09 12.46
N ASP A 139 4.58 -13.40 12.74
CA ASP A 139 3.99 -13.41 14.08
C ASP A 139 4.00 -12.03 14.78
N ASP A 140 3.96 -10.97 13.97
CA ASP A 140 3.91 -9.59 14.46
C ASP A 140 2.61 -8.92 14.00
N MET A 141 1.69 -8.71 14.94
CA MET A 141 0.35 -8.14 14.69
C MET A 141 0.31 -6.61 14.85
N HIS A 142 1.46 -5.97 15.08
CA HIS A 142 1.47 -4.51 15.25
C HIS A 142 1.08 -3.79 13.97
N PRO A 143 0.34 -2.67 14.07
CA PRO A 143 0.12 -1.80 12.93
C PRO A 143 1.42 -1.08 12.56
N TYR A 144 1.67 -0.99 11.27
CA TYR A 144 2.80 -0.24 10.74
C TYR A 144 2.29 0.73 9.68
N LEU A 145 2.26 2.02 10.01
CA LEU A 145 1.86 3.10 9.12
C LEU A 145 2.93 4.18 9.11
N TYR A 146 3.40 4.52 7.93
CA TYR A 146 4.43 5.52 7.72
C TYR A 146 3.95 6.62 6.79
N LYS A 147 4.47 7.84 7.01
CA LYS A 147 4.31 8.98 6.12
C LYS A 147 5.67 9.58 5.79
N THR A 148 5.87 9.93 4.55
CA THR A 148 6.93 10.83 4.09
C THR A 148 6.32 12.10 3.51
N ALA A 149 7.09 13.21 3.52
CA ALA A 149 6.76 14.46 2.84
C ALA A 149 7.97 15.00 2.03
N ASP A 150 8.93 14.13 1.74
CA ASP A 150 10.19 14.51 1.10
C ASP A 150 10.74 13.42 0.16
N TYR A 151 9.84 12.69 -0.50
CA TYR A 151 10.16 11.58 -1.41
C TYR A 151 10.89 10.43 -0.73
N GLY A 152 10.59 10.15 0.54
CA GLY A 152 11.15 9.04 1.30
C GLY A 152 12.51 9.28 1.93
N ARG A 153 13.01 10.52 1.94
CA ARG A 153 14.27 10.85 2.65
C ARG A 153 14.10 10.71 4.16
N THR A 154 12.93 11.11 4.67
CA THR A 154 12.55 10.95 6.07
C THR A 154 11.14 10.39 6.18
N TRP A 155 10.88 9.67 7.28
CA TRP A 155 9.60 9.05 7.54
C TRP A 155 9.15 9.28 8.96
N THR A 156 7.84 9.44 9.15
CA THR A 156 7.19 9.54 10.45
C THR A 156 6.22 8.37 10.60
N ARG A 157 6.18 7.73 11.77
CA ARG A 157 5.17 6.73 12.13
C ARG A 157 3.88 7.41 12.55
N LEU A 158 2.75 6.94 12.02
CA LEU A 158 1.40 7.45 12.32
C LEU A 158 0.54 6.45 13.10
N ASP A 159 1.09 5.31 13.49
CA ASP A 159 0.39 4.20 14.16
C ASP A 159 0.35 4.28 15.70
N ALA A 160 0.93 5.29 16.30
CA ALA A 160 1.11 5.38 17.77
C ALA A 160 -0.19 5.25 18.58
N ARG A 161 -1.33 5.61 18.00
CA ARG A 161 -2.65 5.56 18.64
C ARG A 161 -3.55 4.45 18.09
N LEU A 162 -3.05 3.60 17.22
CA LEU A 162 -3.76 2.41 16.76
C LEU A 162 -3.67 1.28 17.79
N PRO A 163 -4.67 0.37 17.85
CA PRO A 163 -4.56 -0.85 18.65
C PRO A 163 -3.34 -1.67 18.21
N LYS A 164 -2.55 -2.14 19.17
CA LYS A 164 -1.26 -2.81 18.89
C LYS A 164 -1.37 -4.26 18.38
N ASP A 165 -2.57 -4.80 18.37
CA ASP A 165 -2.88 -6.16 17.98
C ASP A 165 -3.73 -6.23 16.70
N VAL A 166 -3.66 -5.19 15.86
CA VAL A 166 -4.46 -5.07 14.63
C VAL A 166 -3.57 -4.57 13.50
N TYR A 167 -3.06 -5.49 12.68
CA TYR A 167 -2.25 -5.13 11.53
C TYR A 167 -3.07 -4.48 10.40
N LEU A 168 -2.36 -3.82 9.50
CA LEU A 168 -2.95 -2.98 8.46
C LEU A 168 -2.81 -3.64 7.08
N HIS A 169 -3.85 -3.50 6.26
CA HIS A 169 -3.85 -3.94 4.86
C HIS A 169 -3.68 -2.77 3.90
N SER A 170 -4.41 -1.67 4.15
CA SER A 170 -4.49 -0.56 3.21
C SER A 170 -4.60 0.80 3.88
N VAL A 171 -4.19 1.82 3.15
CA VAL A 171 -4.35 3.24 3.50
C VAL A 171 -4.83 4.00 2.27
N ARG A 172 -5.78 4.94 2.46
CA ARG A 172 -6.21 5.89 1.43
C ARG A 172 -6.30 7.29 2.00
N GLU A 173 -5.76 8.27 1.29
CA GLU A 173 -6.02 9.68 1.56
C GLU A 173 -7.30 10.10 0.84
N ASP A 174 -8.16 10.88 1.50
CA ASP A 174 -9.33 11.46 0.84
C ASP A 174 -8.88 12.40 -0.29
N PRO A 175 -9.30 12.19 -1.54
CA PRO A 175 -8.80 12.98 -2.67
C PRO A 175 -9.27 14.43 -2.67
N THR A 176 -10.24 14.79 -1.80
CA THR A 176 -10.76 16.15 -1.68
C THR A 176 -10.39 16.81 -0.34
N LYS A 177 -9.87 16.02 0.62
CA LYS A 177 -9.53 16.53 1.94
C LYS A 177 -8.15 16.05 2.39
N ARG A 178 -7.17 16.93 2.28
CA ARG A 178 -5.78 16.66 2.67
C ARG A 178 -5.69 16.16 4.10
N GLY A 179 -4.98 15.05 4.30
CA GLY A 179 -4.71 14.47 5.62
C GLY A 179 -5.90 13.76 6.26
N GLN A 180 -7.06 13.66 5.58
CA GLN A 180 -8.09 12.74 5.99
C GLN A 180 -7.75 11.36 5.45
N LEU A 181 -7.51 10.40 6.36
CA LEU A 181 -7.04 9.07 6.02
C LEU A 181 -8.05 8.01 6.40
N TYR A 182 -8.17 6.98 5.57
CA TYR A 182 -8.92 5.76 5.85
C TYR A 182 -7.96 4.57 5.86
N LEU A 183 -8.05 3.72 6.86
CA LEU A 183 -7.27 2.48 6.97
C LEU A 183 -8.18 1.26 6.88
N GLY A 184 -7.81 0.32 6.02
CA GLY A 184 -8.28 -1.05 6.07
C GLY A 184 -7.42 -1.87 7.02
N THR A 185 -8.07 -2.45 8.02
CA THR A 185 -7.42 -3.24 9.06
C THR A 185 -7.96 -4.67 9.06
N GLU A 186 -7.33 -5.55 9.82
CA GLU A 186 -7.83 -6.92 10.05
C GLU A 186 -9.23 -6.96 10.71
N ARG A 187 -9.68 -5.86 11.32
CA ARG A 187 -10.96 -5.82 12.06
C ARG A 187 -11.97 -4.81 11.53
N GLY A 188 -11.73 -4.20 10.39
CA GLY A 188 -12.63 -3.20 9.80
C GLY A 188 -11.92 -1.95 9.32
N VAL A 189 -12.65 -0.85 9.28
CA VAL A 189 -12.16 0.46 8.82
C VAL A 189 -11.92 1.40 9.99
N THR A 190 -10.84 2.17 9.90
CA THR A 190 -10.51 3.25 10.83
C THR A 190 -10.25 4.53 10.04
N VAL A 191 -10.72 5.68 10.54
CA VAL A 191 -10.57 6.99 9.92
C VAL A 191 -9.75 7.92 10.80
N SER A 192 -8.88 8.72 10.18
CA SER A 192 -8.20 9.85 10.81
C SER A 192 -8.60 11.15 10.11
N PRO A 193 -9.03 12.17 10.85
CA PRO A 193 -9.36 13.48 10.27
C PRO A 193 -8.16 14.43 10.22
N ASP A 194 -7.02 14.07 10.84
CA ASP A 194 -5.95 14.97 11.25
C ASP A 194 -4.55 14.42 10.93
N ASP A 195 -4.42 13.79 9.75
CA ASP A 195 -3.16 13.30 9.22
C ASP A 195 -2.50 12.23 10.11
N GLY A 196 -3.32 11.34 10.67
CA GLY A 196 -2.86 10.21 11.49
C GLY A 196 -2.54 10.54 12.94
N ARG A 197 -2.87 11.75 13.43
CA ARG A 197 -2.66 12.12 14.83
C ARG A 197 -3.67 11.43 15.75
N THR A 198 -4.92 11.29 15.28
CA THR A 198 -5.99 10.56 15.98
C THR A 198 -6.68 9.59 15.05
N TRP A 199 -7.20 8.49 15.62
CA TRP A 199 -7.84 7.42 14.87
C TRP A 199 -9.17 7.04 15.49
N TYR A 200 -10.20 6.86 14.66
CA TYR A 200 -11.56 6.52 15.09
C TYR A 200 -12.08 5.34 14.28
N PRO A 201 -12.65 4.32 14.93
CA PRO A 201 -13.23 3.19 14.21
C PRO A 201 -14.47 3.65 13.41
N LEU A 202 -14.52 3.32 12.13
CA LEU A 202 -15.66 3.53 11.25
C LEU A 202 -16.42 2.22 11.11
N LYS A 203 -17.20 1.87 12.12
CA LYS A 203 -17.83 0.55 12.19
C LYS A 203 -19.20 0.51 11.52
N LEU A 204 -20.09 1.46 11.82
CA LEU A 204 -21.48 1.48 11.36
C LEU A 204 -22.10 0.06 11.41
N ASN A 205 -22.67 -0.41 10.29
CA ASN A 205 -23.21 -1.77 10.14
C ASN A 205 -22.21 -2.78 9.54
N LEU A 206 -20.96 -2.37 9.30
CA LEU A 206 -19.92 -3.29 8.82
C LEU A 206 -19.60 -4.33 9.90
N PRO A 207 -19.68 -5.64 9.61
CA PRO A 207 -19.27 -6.67 10.57
C PRO A 207 -17.76 -6.58 10.85
N THR A 208 -17.31 -7.21 11.92
CA THR A 208 -15.87 -7.39 12.14
C THR A 208 -15.32 -8.31 11.05
N VAL A 209 -14.49 -7.76 10.18
CA VAL A 209 -13.95 -8.42 8.99
C VAL A 209 -12.67 -7.72 8.55
N ALA A 210 -11.74 -8.48 7.99
CA ALA A 210 -10.54 -7.91 7.39
C ALA A 210 -10.92 -7.07 6.15
N VAL A 211 -10.38 -5.85 6.07
CA VAL A 211 -10.57 -4.92 4.96
C VAL A 211 -9.27 -4.78 4.21
N HIS A 212 -9.20 -5.45 3.06
CA HIS A 212 -7.97 -5.56 2.29
C HIS A 212 -7.70 -4.34 1.42
N ASP A 213 -8.75 -3.69 0.92
CA ASP A 213 -8.59 -2.46 0.13
C ASP A 213 -9.75 -1.49 0.38
N LEU A 214 -9.52 -0.24 0.04
CA LEU A 214 -10.45 0.88 0.15
C LEU A 214 -10.32 1.75 -1.10
N VAL A 215 -11.43 2.32 -1.57
CA VAL A 215 -11.42 3.33 -2.62
C VAL A 215 -12.36 4.46 -2.23
N VAL A 216 -11.85 5.68 -2.19
CA VAL A 216 -12.70 6.87 -2.09
C VAL A 216 -13.08 7.29 -3.50
N LYS A 217 -14.36 7.18 -3.83
CA LYS A 217 -14.89 7.52 -5.16
C LYS A 217 -15.98 8.57 -5.01
N ASP A 218 -15.70 9.79 -5.47
CA ASP A 218 -16.59 10.94 -5.35
C ASP A 218 -17.00 11.22 -3.88
N HIS A 219 -18.19 10.80 -3.49
CA HIS A 219 -18.70 10.94 -2.11
C HIS A 219 -18.84 9.60 -1.38
N ASP A 220 -18.37 8.50 -1.97
CA ASP A 220 -18.56 7.18 -1.43
C ASP A 220 -17.23 6.55 -1.00
N LEU A 221 -17.27 5.71 0.03
CA LEU A 221 -16.17 4.84 0.42
C LEU A 221 -16.52 3.40 0.06
N VAL A 222 -15.82 2.86 -0.93
CA VAL A 222 -15.91 1.45 -1.30
C VAL A 222 -14.95 0.65 -0.44
N ILE A 223 -15.44 -0.41 0.20
CA ILE A 223 -14.72 -1.23 1.17
C ILE A 223 -14.64 -2.66 0.64
N VAL A 224 -13.42 -3.15 0.41
CA VAL A 224 -13.13 -4.49 -0.07
C VAL A 224 -12.80 -5.40 1.11
N THR A 225 -13.68 -6.34 1.42
CA THR A 225 -13.53 -7.23 2.57
C THR A 225 -13.03 -8.61 2.19
N HIS A 226 -12.36 -9.28 3.11
CA HIS A 226 -12.01 -10.68 2.94
C HIS A 226 -13.17 -11.59 3.34
N GLY A 227 -13.85 -12.14 2.34
CA GLY A 227 -14.92 -13.14 2.53
C GLY A 227 -16.31 -12.60 2.88
N ARG A 228 -16.52 -11.26 2.88
CA ARG A 228 -17.83 -10.63 3.12
C ARG A 228 -18.28 -9.72 1.97
N GLY A 229 -17.66 -9.85 0.78
CA GLY A 229 -17.99 -9.08 -0.40
C GLY A 229 -17.52 -7.63 -0.35
N LEU A 230 -18.12 -6.82 -1.22
CA LEU A 230 -17.90 -5.37 -1.28
C LEU A 230 -18.98 -4.63 -0.51
N TRP A 231 -18.58 -3.61 0.23
CA TRP A 231 -19.48 -2.71 0.95
C TRP A 231 -19.28 -1.30 0.41
N ILE A 232 -20.34 -0.53 0.40
CA ILE A 232 -20.29 0.88 0.02
C ILE A 232 -20.88 1.67 1.19
N LEU A 233 -20.10 2.60 1.72
CA LEU A 233 -20.60 3.65 2.58
C LEU A 233 -20.96 4.84 1.68
N ASP A 234 -22.25 4.98 1.40
CA ASP A 234 -22.78 6.09 0.63
C ASP A 234 -22.64 7.39 1.43
N ASP A 235 -22.21 8.42 0.74
CA ASP A 235 -22.09 9.79 1.25
C ASP A 235 -21.20 9.95 2.50
N ILE A 236 -19.90 10.08 2.29
CA ILE A 236 -18.90 10.38 3.32
C ILE A 236 -18.77 11.88 3.61
N THR A 237 -19.64 12.76 3.05
CA THR A 237 -19.61 14.19 3.34
C THR A 237 -19.79 14.53 4.81
N PRO A 238 -20.59 13.78 5.62
CA PRO A 238 -20.63 13.99 7.06
C PRO A 238 -19.28 13.71 7.76
N ILE A 239 -18.50 12.74 7.27
CA ILE A 239 -17.17 12.44 7.82
C ILE A 239 -16.20 13.57 7.48
N ARG A 240 -16.27 14.12 6.25
CA ARG A 240 -15.47 15.28 5.83
C ARG A 240 -15.80 16.52 6.65
N ALA A 241 -17.10 16.80 6.87
CA ALA A 241 -17.56 17.93 7.68
C ALA A 241 -17.17 17.79 9.17
N TRP A 242 -17.28 16.57 9.72
CA TRP A 242 -16.81 16.29 11.07
C TRP A 242 -15.31 16.55 11.21
N ALA A 243 -14.50 16.14 10.26
CA ALA A 243 -13.07 16.40 10.26
C ALA A 243 -12.73 17.91 10.25
N ASP A 244 -13.56 18.76 9.59
CA ASP A 244 -13.40 20.23 9.64
C ASP A 244 -13.70 20.83 11.02
N SER A 245 -14.54 20.15 11.81
CA SER A 245 -14.94 20.63 13.14
C SER A 245 -13.93 20.36 14.25
N ILE A 246 -12.96 19.46 14.02
CA ILE A 246 -11.97 19.07 15.02
C ILE A 246 -10.52 19.50 14.65
N GLY A 247 -10.31 20.04 13.46
CA GLY A 247 -9.02 20.58 12.96
C GLY A 247 -8.87 22.08 13.27
#